data_31a35a54dce52a7bc45390975eedb84f
#
_entry.id   31a35a54dce52a7bc45390975eedb84f
#
_cell.length_a   1.000
_cell.length_b   1.000
_cell.length_c   1.000
_cell.angle_alpha   90.00
_cell.angle_beta   90.00
_cell.angle_gamma   90.00
#
_symmetry.space_group_name_H-M   'P 1'
#
loop_
_entity.id
_entity.type
_entity.pdbx_description
1 polymer ?
#
loop_
_entity_poly.entity_id
_entity_poly.type
_entity_poly.pdbx_seq_one_letter_code
_entity_poly.pdbx_strand_id
1 'polypeptide(L)'
;FLKIDTEGYELNVIKGFGDYIENIKVVQFEYGGTFLDNKTKMIDVINYLEQKGFHKFSYLTANGTEIITDFSDHYQYCNIVCVNKSCILPLF
;
A
#
# COMPACT_ATOMS: atom_id res chain seq x y z
N PHE A 1 -12.32 3.31 1.83
CA PHE A 1 -11.51 2.22 1.29
C PHE A 1 -11.16 2.50 -0.17
N LEU A 2 -9.90 2.44 -0.49
CA LEU A 2 -9.40 2.65 -1.85
C LEU A 2 -8.61 1.43 -2.29
N LYS A 3 -9.02 0.81 -3.39
CA LYS A 3 -8.28 -0.29 -4.02
C LYS A 3 -7.65 0.23 -5.31
N ILE A 4 -6.34 0.03 -5.44
CA ILE A 4 -5.57 0.48 -6.60
C ILE A 4 -4.99 -0.73 -7.32
N ASP A 5 -5.30 -0.84 -8.62
CA ASP A 5 -4.83 -1.92 -9.47
C ASP A 5 -4.45 -1.31 -10.83
N THR A 6 -3.23 -0.77 -10.91
CA THR A 6 -2.76 0.01 -12.06
C THR A 6 -1.54 -0.59 -12.73
N GLU A 7 -1.18 -1.83 -12.40
CA GLU A 7 -0.08 -2.56 -13.03
C GLU A 7 1.26 -1.81 -12.98
N GLY A 8 1.63 -1.34 -11.78
CA GLY A 8 2.92 -0.70 -11.54
C GLY A 8 2.89 0.81 -11.41
N TYR A 9 1.75 1.44 -11.66
CA TYR A 9 1.60 2.90 -11.52
C TYR A 9 0.97 3.31 -10.18
N GLU A 10 0.94 2.41 -9.21
CA GLU A 10 0.28 2.62 -7.92
C GLU A 10 0.77 3.88 -7.22
N LEU A 11 2.09 4.10 -7.17
CA LEU A 11 2.64 5.29 -6.53
C LEU A 11 2.16 6.58 -7.21
N ASN A 12 2.12 6.59 -8.53
CA ASN A 12 1.65 7.75 -9.29
C ASN A 12 0.18 8.04 -9.03
N VAL A 13 -0.65 7.01 -8.93
CA VAL A 13 -2.07 7.14 -8.61
C VAL A 13 -2.24 7.68 -7.18
N ILE A 14 -1.51 7.14 -6.22
CA ILE A 14 -1.56 7.58 -4.83
C ILE A 14 -1.16 9.05 -4.71
N LYS A 15 -0.08 9.45 -5.37
CA LYS A 15 0.36 10.86 -5.40
C LYS A 15 -0.67 11.78 -6.05
N GLY A 16 -1.41 11.26 -7.03
CA GLY A 16 -2.46 12.02 -7.71
C GLY A 16 -3.62 12.43 -6.80
N PHE A 17 -3.85 11.70 -5.70
CA PHE A 17 -4.85 12.09 -4.71
C PHE A 17 -4.42 13.30 -3.88
N GLY A 18 -3.11 13.61 -3.84
CA GLY A 18 -2.61 14.70 -3.01
C GLY A 18 -2.99 14.51 -1.54
N ASP A 19 -3.45 15.57 -0.90
CA ASP A 19 -3.82 15.51 0.52
C ASP A 19 -5.13 14.74 0.79
N TYR A 20 -5.93 14.46 -0.23
CA TYR A 20 -7.13 13.63 -0.05
C TYR A 20 -6.83 12.24 0.48
N ILE A 21 -5.64 11.72 0.20
CA ILE A 21 -5.24 10.39 0.67
C ILE A 21 -5.27 10.32 2.21
N GLU A 22 -5.07 11.43 2.91
CA GLU A 22 -5.09 11.49 4.37
C GLU A 22 -6.48 11.20 4.95
N ASN A 23 -7.52 11.36 4.14
CA ASN A 23 -8.91 11.10 4.55
C ASN A 23 -9.35 9.66 4.27
N ILE A 24 -8.51 8.88 3.61
CA ILE A 24 -8.80 7.49 3.28
C ILE A 24 -8.31 6.61 4.42
N LYS A 25 -9.20 5.77 4.96
CA LYS A 25 -8.89 4.93 6.12
C LYS A 25 -8.04 3.73 5.76
N VAL A 26 -8.31 3.12 4.60
CA VAL A 26 -7.64 1.90 4.15
C VAL A 26 -7.32 2.02 2.66
N VAL A 27 -6.08 1.74 2.30
CA VAL A 27 -5.63 1.65 0.91
C VAL A 27 -5.14 0.23 0.67
N GLN A 28 -5.61 -0.39 -0.40
CA GLN A 28 -5.10 -1.66 -0.88
C GLN A 28 -4.48 -1.45 -2.26
N PHE A 29 -3.26 -1.92 -2.45
CA PHE A 29 -2.63 -1.87 -3.77
C PHE A 29 -1.98 -3.20 -4.11
N GLU A 30 -1.84 -3.43 -5.41
CA GLU A 30 -1.22 -4.62 -5.95
C GLU A 30 0.28 -4.39 -6.15
N TYR A 31 1.08 -5.32 -5.65
CA TYR A 31 2.53 -5.29 -5.79
C TYR A 31 2.99 -6.51 -6.58
N GLY A 32 4.00 -6.35 -7.43
CA GLY A 32 4.56 -7.47 -8.17
C GLY A 32 5.61 -7.05 -9.19
N GLY A 33 5.78 -7.85 -10.22
CA GLY A 33 6.80 -7.62 -11.25
C GLY A 33 6.64 -6.31 -12.02
N THR A 34 5.43 -5.74 -12.08
CA THR A 34 5.20 -4.44 -12.71
C THR A 34 5.90 -3.30 -11.98
N PHE A 35 6.18 -3.44 -10.69
CA PHE A 35 7.00 -2.48 -9.94
C PHE A 35 8.44 -2.44 -10.51
N LEU A 36 8.98 -3.60 -10.86
CA LEU A 36 10.30 -3.69 -11.48
C LEU A 36 10.31 -2.98 -12.84
N ASP A 37 9.30 -3.23 -13.66
CA ASP A 37 9.17 -2.63 -14.99
C ASP A 37 9.11 -1.10 -14.93
N ASN A 38 8.46 -0.55 -13.92
CA ASN A 38 8.30 0.89 -13.73
C ASN A 38 9.35 1.48 -12.78
N LYS A 39 10.33 0.70 -12.34
CA LYS A 39 11.41 1.12 -11.45
C LYS A 39 10.89 1.70 -10.13
N THR A 40 9.72 1.27 -9.70
CA THR A 40 9.12 1.66 -8.43
C THR A 40 9.48 0.64 -7.36
N LYS A 41 9.87 1.11 -6.18
CA LYS A 41 10.19 0.24 -5.05
C LYS A 41 9.04 0.20 -4.07
N MET A 42 8.85 -0.95 -3.40
CA MET A 42 7.85 -1.08 -2.34
C MET A 42 8.04 0.02 -1.29
N ILE A 43 9.28 0.24 -0.85
CA ILE A 43 9.57 1.23 0.19
C ILE A 43 9.17 2.66 -0.21
N ASP A 44 9.19 2.98 -1.50
CA ASP A 44 8.80 4.31 -1.96
C ASP A 44 7.30 4.55 -1.71
N VAL A 45 6.47 3.54 -1.98
CA VAL A 45 5.03 3.63 -1.71
C VAL A 45 4.77 3.69 -0.21
N ILE A 46 5.45 2.85 0.56
CA ILE A 46 5.30 2.79 2.02
C ILE A 46 5.69 4.13 2.64
N ASN A 47 6.84 4.70 2.28
CA ASN A 47 7.29 5.98 2.81
C ASN A 47 6.32 7.10 2.49
N TYR A 48 5.79 7.14 1.28
CA TYR A 48 4.81 8.15 0.90
C TYR A 48 3.55 8.03 1.76
N LEU A 49 3.04 6.81 1.93
CA LEU A 49 1.84 6.58 2.73
C LEU A 49 2.07 6.89 4.21
N GLU A 50 3.26 6.57 4.75
CA GLU A 50 3.59 6.94 6.12
C GLU A 50 3.54 8.46 6.34
N GLN A 51 4.04 9.23 5.39
CA GLN A 51 3.96 10.70 5.44
C GLN A 51 2.52 11.19 5.44
N LYS A 52 1.60 10.42 4.87
CA LYS A 52 0.17 10.75 4.79
C LYS A 52 -0.65 10.17 5.94
N GLY A 53 -0.01 9.59 6.93
CA GLY A 53 -0.67 9.12 8.15
C GLY A 53 -0.97 7.63 8.21
N PHE A 54 -0.55 6.85 7.26
CA PHE A 54 -0.70 5.40 7.28
C PHE A 54 0.38 4.80 8.19
N HIS A 55 0.01 3.82 9.01
CA HIS A 55 0.92 3.29 10.02
C HIS A 55 0.97 1.76 10.09
N LYS A 56 0.06 1.06 9.41
CA LYS A 56 0.02 -0.40 9.43
C LYS A 56 -0.01 -0.91 7.99
N PHE A 57 0.95 -1.76 7.66
CA PHE A 57 1.12 -2.30 6.31
C PHE A 57 1.16 -3.82 6.42
N SER A 58 0.31 -4.50 5.65
CA SER A 58 0.14 -5.95 5.73
C SER A 58 -0.02 -6.57 4.35
N TYR A 59 0.43 -7.82 4.21
CA TYR A 59 0.06 -8.64 3.07
C TYR A 59 -1.35 -9.19 3.28
N LEU A 60 -2.16 -9.17 2.24
CA LEU A 60 -3.46 -9.84 2.25
C LEU A 60 -3.23 -11.31 1.86
N THR A 61 -3.60 -12.22 2.74
CA THR A 61 -3.44 -13.66 2.55
C THR A 61 -4.79 -14.36 2.54
N ALA A 62 -4.80 -15.65 2.19
CA ALA A 62 -6.01 -16.46 2.24
C ALA A 62 -6.61 -16.57 3.65
N ASN A 63 -5.79 -16.39 4.68
CA ASN A 63 -6.20 -16.52 6.09
C ASN A 63 -6.37 -15.16 6.78
N GLY A 64 -6.33 -14.05 6.03
CA GLY A 64 -6.46 -12.72 6.59
C GLY A 64 -5.29 -11.83 6.19
N THR A 65 -4.61 -11.23 7.16
CA THR A 65 -3.48 -10.34 6.91
C THR A 65 -2.25 -10.76 7.69
N GLU A 66 -1.08 -10.46 7.13
CA GLU A 66 0.22 -10.68 7.74
C GLU A 66 1.00 -9.37 7.73
N ILE A 67 1.39 -8.88 8.91
CA ILE A 67 2.11 -7.60 9.03
C ILE A 67 3.45 -7.71 8.33
N ILE A 68 3.75 -6.70 7.51
CA ILE A 68 5.03 -6.61 6.80
C ILE A 68 6.06 -6.02 7.75
N THR A 69 7.16 -6.73 7.95
CA THR A 69 8.30 -6.30 8.76
C THR A 69 9.52 -5.96 7.92
N ASP A 70 9.57 -6.48 6.70
CA ASP A 70 10.66 -6.24 5.75
C ASP A 70 10.07 -5.71 4.45
N PHE A 71 10.41 -4.47 4.09
CA PHE A 71 9.91 -3.80 2.89
C PHE A 71 10.85 -3.96 1.69
N SER A 72 11.74 -4.92 1.72
CA SER A 72 12.59 -5.23 0.57
C SER A 72 11.77 -5.74 -0.61
N ASP A 73 12.18 -5.36 -1.82
CA ASP A 73 11.50 -5.79 -3.02
C ASP A 73 11.78 -7.27 -3.31
N HIS A 74 10.72 -8.03 -3.46
CA HIS A 74 10.77 -9.45 -3.88
C HIS A 74 10.10 -9.67 -5.23
N TYR A 75 9.37 -8.66 -5.73
CA TYR A 75 8.66 -8.66 -7.01
C TYR A 75 7.70 -9.82 -7.22
N GLN A 76 7.28 -10.47 -6.15
CA GLN A 76 6.25 -11.51 -6.20
C GLN A 76 4.88 -10.88 -6.03
N TYR A 77 3.93 -11.31 -6.85
CA TYR A 77 2.56 -10.79 -6.80
C TYR A 77 1.97 -10.93 -5.39
N CYS A 78 1.46 -9.83 -4.88
CA CYS A 78 0.71 -9.81 -3.63
C CYS A 78 -0.13 -8.54 -3.54
N ASN A 79 -1.13 -8.56 -2.68
CA ASN A 79 -1.90 -7.37 -2.34
C ASN A 79 -1.42 -6.84 -0.99
N ILE A 80 -1.19 -5.54 -0.91
CA ILE A 80 -0.75 -4.88 0.30
C ILE A 80 -1.89 -4.00 0.81
N VAL A 81 -2.20 -4.15 2.09
CA VAL A 81 -3.26 -3.37 2.77
C VAL A 81 -2.61 -2.41 3.73
N CYS A 82 -2.95 -1.14 3.61
CA CYS A 82 -2.39 -0.05 4.40
C CYS A 82 -3.50 0.63 5.20
N VAL A 83 -3.31 0.76 6.51
CA VAL A 83 -4.31 1.32 7.42
C VAL A 83 -3.84 2.66 7.94
N ASN A 84 -4.69 3.68 7.81
CA ASN A 84 -4.43 5.02 8.30
C ASN A 84 -4.63 5.08 9.83
N LYS A 85 -3.84 5.91 10.51
CA LYS A 85 -3.98 6.17 11.95
C LYS A 85 -5.38 6.64 12.34
N SER A 86 -6.09 7.30 11.44
CA SER A 86 -7.45 7.78 11.65
C SER A 86 -8.49 6.66 11.65
N CYS A 87 -8.12 5.45 11.24
CA CYS A 87 -9.01 4.30 11.27
C CYS A 87 -9.08 3.74 12.68
N ILE A 88 -10.26 3.85 13.30
CA ILE A 88 -10.49 3.39 14.67
C ILE A 88 -11.09 1.99 14.75
N LEU A 89 -11.46 1.42 13.61
CA LEU A 89 -12.04 0.07 13.58
C LEU A 89 -10.91 -0.97 13.50
N PRO A 90 -11.01 -2.06 14.28
CA PRO A 90 -10.02 -3.14 14.22
C PRO A 90 -10.27 -4.00 12.97
N LEU A 91 -9.83 -3.53 11.81
CA LEU A 91 -10.12 -4.19 10.53
C LEU A 91 -9.29 -5.45 10.30
N PHE A 92 -8.07 -5.48 10.79
CA PHE A 92 -7.15 -6.57 10.52
C PHE A 92 -6.30 -6.92 11.73
#